data_fd1fe952e57003fececb5ac0c74b83ee
#
_entry.id   fd1fe952e57003fececb5ac0c74b83ee
#
_cell.length_a   1.000
_cell.length_b   1.000
_cell.length_c   1.000
_cell.angle_alpha   90.00
_cell.angle_beta   90.00
_cell.angle_gamma   90.00
#
_symmetry.space_group_name_H-M   'P 1'
#
loop_
_entity.id
_entity.type
_entity.pdbx_description
1 polymer ?
#
loop_
_entity_poly.entity_id
_entity_poly.type
_entity_poly.pdbx_seq_one_letter_code
_entity_poly.pdbx_strand_id
1 'polypeptide(L)'
;MKKKNKNLTDYESGNGYENGTSNEMKMGGYENDASNGMKLGGYETNGSPSKDGAGYETNVSPSKDATGYEINASPSKDATGYERSAAPSKAAPSPDDFPTYKNPVHEQAQSQTNVQTSQTAPDSALRIASLYKNFGRKRVVQGIDFTMHVGEVLGLLGPNGSGKTTTFYMIVGFYKPTSGEVFLNNQRITKLPMYKRARLGISYLPQEPSVFRKLTVEENIWSILETRHDLSKAQKKAQLEDLIEEFQIGRIRKQQAYTLSGGERRRTEIARSLAIEPKFLLLDEPFAGIDPIAVADIKEIIRHLSKRGIGVLITDHNVRDTLEITDRAIIISNGQVVVEGQKDDILKSEKAREIYLGKDFDM
;
A
#
# COMPACT_ATOMS: atom_id res chain seq x y z
N MET A 1 19.58 -70.39 -1.29
CA MET A 1 19.56 -70.94 0.08
C MET A 1 18.83 -69.99 0.97
N LYS A 2 17.62 -70.35 1.29
CA LYS A 2 16.98 -70.59 2.61
C LYS A 2 16.93 -69.34 3.49
N LYS A 3 15.73 -68.69 3.58
CA LYS A 3 14.67 -68.89 4.64
C LYS A 3 15.04 -68.14 5.90
N LYS A 4 14.19 -67.35 6.59
CA LYS A 4 12.78 -67.58 6.99
C LYS A 4 12.16 -66.31 7.58
N ASN A 5 10.87 -66.18 7.36
CA ASN A 5 9.82 -65.46 8.11
C ASN A 5 9.78 -65.76 9.61
N LYS A 6 9.15 -64.78 10.35
CA LYS A 6 8.10 -64.99 11.39
C LYS A 6 7.73 -63.59 11.91
N ASN A 7 6.59 -63.07 11.74
CA ASN A 7 5.21 -63.27 12.21
C ASN A 7 4.96 -63.18 13.71
N LEU A 8 4.03 -62.24 14.03
CA LEU A 8 2.96 -62.27 15.06
C LEU A 8 3.42 -62.23 16.52
N THR A 9 2.78 -61.53 17.43
CA THR A 9 1.36 -61.38 17.84
C THR A 9 1.25 -60.36 18.96
N ASP A 10 0.12 -59.68 18.96
CA ASP A 10 -0.69 -59.12 20.03
C ASP A 10 -0.23 -59.23 21.51
N TYR A 11 -0.37 -58.12 22.23
CA TYR A 11 -0.93 -58.16 23.58
C TYR A 11 -1.68 -56.85 23.90
N GLU A 12 -2.92 -57.05 24.27
CA GLU A 12 -3.88 -56.12 24.86
C GLU A 12 -3.54 -55.74 26.30
N SER A 13 -4.16 -54.61 26.67
CA SER A 13 -4.78 -54.28 27.96
C SER A 13 -3.92 -53.87 29.16
N GLY A 14 -4.33 -52.73 29.72
CA GLY A 14 -4.44 -52.59 31.14
C GLY A 14 -4.08 -51.25 31.75
N ASN A 15 -5.13 -50.46 31.98
CA ASN A 15 -5.35 -49.57 33.15
C ASN A 15 -4.29 -48.54 33.59
N GLY A 16 -4.60 -47.25 33.47
CA GLY A 16 -5.18 -46.45 34.57
C GLY A 16 -4.12 -45.74 35.39
N TYR A 17 -4.14 -44.43 35.34
CA TYR A 17 -4.24 -43.55 36.53
C TYR A 17 -4.29 -42.07 36.09
N GLU A 18 -5.17 -41.42 36.80
CA GLU A 18 -5.65 -40.02 36.75
C GLU A 18 -4.60 -38.95 37.03
N ASN A 19 -5.08 -37.75 36.66
CA ASN A 19 -4.87 -36.45 37.31
C ASN A 19 -3.73 -35.56 36.81
N GLY A 20 -4.18 -34.43 36.25
CA GLY A 20 -3.47 -33.22 36.52
C GLY A 20 -3.66 -32.09 35.50
N THR A 21 -4.76 -31.32 35.62
CA THR A 21 -4.89 -29.89 35.35
C THR A 21 -4.62 -29.35 33.94
N SER A 22 -5.70 -29.27 33.19
CA SER A 22 -5.94 -28.40 32.06
C SER A 22 -6.07 -26.94 32.52
N ASN A 23 -5.19 -26.06 32.10
CA ASN A 23 -5.40 -24.61 32.14
C ASN A 23 -6.11 -24.18 30.85
N GLU A 24 -7.43 -24.12 30.92
CA GLU A 24 -8.25 -23.43 29.92
C GLU A 24 -8.12 -21.92 30.10
N MET A 25 -7.52 -21.25 29.14
CA MET A 25 -7.63 -19.81 28.99
C MET A 25 -9.02 -19.49 28.42
N LYS A 26 -9.93 -19.06 29.28
CA LYS A 26 -11.24 -18.49 28.90
C LYS A 26 -11.01 -17.20 28.14
N MET A 27 -11.35 -17.18 26.87
CA MET A 27 -11.61 -15.96 26.13
C MET A 27 -12.93 -15.37 26.61
N GLY A 28 -12.86 -14.19 27.24
CA GLY A 28 -14.01 -13.44 27.67
C GLY A 28 -14.86 -12.99 26.48
N GLY A 29 -16.11 -13.41 26.47
CA GLY A 29 -17.12 -12.90 25.58
C GLY A 29 -17.46 -11.45 25.95
N TYR A 30 -17.48 -10.57 24.97
CA TYR A 30 -18.07 -9.24 25.11
C TYR A 30 -19.59 -9.39 24.92
N GLU A 31 -20.31 -9.31 26.01
CA GLU A 31 -21.74 -9.01 25.98
C GLU A 31 -21.93 -7.50 25.72
N ASN A 32 -22.67 -7.19 24.67
CA ASN A 32 -23.12 -5.82 24.40
C ASN A 32 -24.25 -5.46 25.37
N ASP A 33 -23.92 -4.68 26.38
CA ASP A 33 -24.92 -4.05 27.24
C ASP A 33 -25.30 -2.68 26.62
N ALA A 34 -26.56 -2.59 26.14
CA ALA A 34 -27.12 -1.46 25.39
C ALA A 34 -27.70 -0.39 26.35
N SER A 35 -26.94 0.03 27.37
CA SER A 35 -27.41 1.09 28.30
C SER A 35 -26.34 1.98 28.88
N ASN A 36 -25.47 2.55 28.05
CA ASN A 36 -24.65 3.68 28.47
C ASN A 36 -24.54 4.73 27.36
N GLY A 37 -25.36 5.77 27.49
CA GLY A 37 -25.30 6.94 26.63
C GLY A 37 -23.97 7.68 26.79
N MET A 38 -23.30 7.91 25.69
CA MET A 38 -22.08 8.73 25.61
C MET A 38 -22.45 10.19 25.87
N LYS A 39 -22.02 10.75 27.00
CA LYS A 39 -22.06 12.20 27.26
C LYS A 39 -20.90 12.86 26.53
N LEU A 40 -21.18 13.51 25.42
CA LEU A 40 -20.33 14.56 24.86
C LEU A 40 -20.80 15.90 25.40
N GLY A 41 -19.87 16.69 25.90
CA GLY A 41 -20.15 17.92 26.64
C GLY A 41 -21.14 18.87 25.97
N GLY A 42 -22.21 19.23 26.65
CA GLY A 42 -23.00 20.42 26.39
C GLY A 42 -24.28 20.27 25.58
N TYR A 43 -24.74 19.06 25.20
CA TYR A 43 -26.00 18.90 24.48
C TYR A 43 -26.83 17.74 25.04
N GLU A 44 -28.04 18.03 25.52
CA GLU A 44 -29.06 17.03 25.87
C GLU A 44 -29.97 16.80 24.65
N THR A 45 -30.06 15.56 24.21
CA THR A 45 -31.03 15.15 23.16
C THR A 45 -32.17 14.38 23.81
N ASN A 46 -33.38 15.00 23.85
CA ASN A 46 -34.62 14.33 24.16
C ASN A 46 -35.33 13.95 22.86
N GLY A 47 -35.27 12.66 22.50
CA GLY A 47 -36.02 12.11 21.35
C GLY A 47 -36.89 10.95 21.80
N SER A 48 -38.20 11.06 21.63
CA SER A 48 -39.15 9.95 21.79
C SER A 48 -39.35 9.29 20.38
N PRO A 49 -39.38 7.97 20.26
CA PRO A 49 -39.60 7.34 18.97
C PRO A 49 -41.09 7.39 18.56
N SER A 50 -41.37 7.91 17.38
CA SER A 50 -42.66 7.80 16.73
C SER A 50 -42.89 6.44 16.09
N LYS A 51 -44.11 5.96 16.09
CA LYS A 51 -44.55 4.61 15.71
C LYS A 51 -44.73 4.40 14.20
N ASP A 52 -44.34 5.31 13.34
CA ASP A 52 -44.47 5.13 11.89
C ASP A 52 -43.16 5.46 11.21
N GLY A 53 -42.65 4.47 10.50
CA GLY A 53 -41.32 4.51 9.89
C GLY A 53 -41.26 5.49 8.72
N ALA A 54 -40.37 6.44 8.85
CA ALA A 54 -39.56 7.11 7.84
C ALA A 54 -39.25 8.55 8.28
N GLY A 55 -37.99 8.89 8.43
CA GLY A 55 -37.51 10.26 8.51
C GLY A 55 -37.29 10.79 9.92
N TYR A 56 -36.02 11.09 10.23
CA TYR A 56 -35.64 11.85 11.44
C TYR A 56 -35.59 13.34 11.08
N GLU A 57 -36.46 14.15 11.69
CA GLU A 57 -36.34 15.62 11.71
C GLU A 57 -35.68 16.04 13.01
N THR A 58 -34.56 16.73 12.96
CA THR A 58 -33.90 17.35 14.10
C THR A 58 -34.25 18.83 14.19
N ASN A 59 -35.08 19.23 15.16
CA ASN A 59 -35.30 20.62 15.52
C ASN A 59 -34.29 21.03 16.59
N VAL A 60 -33.42 21.98 16.29
CA VAL A 60 -32.47 22.60 17.22
C VAL A 60 -32.97 24.00 17.57
N SER A 61 -33.35 24.20 18.83
CA SER A 61 -33.63 25.54 19.40
C SER A 61 -32.46 25.96 20.31
N PRO A 62 -31.92 27.19 20.20
CA PRO A 62 -30.86 27.66 21.09
C PRO A 62 -31.38 28.07 22.44
N SER A 63 -30.74 27.59 23.53
CA SER A 63 -30.96 28.02 24.87
C SER A 63 -30.36 29.41 25.12
N LYS A 64 -31.15 30.32 25.70
CA LYS A 64 -30.70 31.62 26.23
C LYS A 64 -30.04 31.35 27.57
N ASP A 65 -28.73 31.64 27.68
CA ASP A 65 -27.99 32.14 28.82
C ASP A 65 -26.49 31.87 28.62
N ALA A 66 -25.79 32.86 28.10
CA ALA A 66 -24.35 33.02 28.32
C ALA A 66 -24.00 34.50 28.18
N THR A 67 -23.58 35.05 29.27
CA THR A 67 -23.08 36.41 29.48
C THR A 67 -21.91 36.75 28.55
N GLY A 68 -21.96 38.02 28.08
CA GLY A 68 -21.16 38.61 27.06
C GLY A 68 -19.64 38.66 27.32
N TYR A 69 -18.95 38.63 26.20
CA TYR A 69 -17.72 39.35 25.99
C TYR A 69 -17.83 40.09 24.65
N GLU A 70 -18.02 41.40 24.74
CA GLU A 70 -17.91 42.32 23.60
C GLU A 70 -16.44 42.47 23.25
N ILE A 71 -16.06 42.11 22.01
CA ILE A 71 -14.80 42.53 21.43
C ILE A 71 -15.08 43.72 20.53
N ASN A 72 -14.80 44.90 21.03
CA ASN A 72 -14.77 46.13 20.26
C ASN A 72 -13.56 46.14 19.33
N ALA A 73 -13.77 45.99 18.03
CA ALA A 73 -12.78 46.27 17.00
C ALA A 73 -13.11 47.60 16.35
N SER A 74 -12.38 48.65 16.71
CA SER A 74 -12.37 49.91 15.98
C SER A 74 -11.39 49.81 14.80
N PRO A 75 -11.69 50.40 13.63
CA PRO A 75 -10.77 50.40 12.50
C PRO A 75 -9.72 51.49 12.64
N SER A 76 -8.45 51.13 12.74
CA SER A 76 -7.36 52.07 12.54
C SER A 76 -6.99 52.08 11.04
N LYS A 77 -7.16 53.26 10.43
CA LYS A 77 -6.53 53.66 9.19
C LYS A 77 -5.04 53.87 9.48
N ASP A 78 -4.16 53.18 8.80
CA ASP A 78 -2.93 53.76 8.29
C ASP A 78 -2.36 52.88 7.17
N ALA A 79 -2.26 53.54 6.02
CA ALA A 79 -1.67 53.00 4.79
C ALA A 79 -0.15 53.16 4.87
N THR A 80 0.58 52.07 4.84
CA THR A 80 1.95 52.08 4.24
C THR A 80 2.19 50.73 3.57
N GLY A 81 2.53 50.79 2.31
CA GLY A 81 2.74 49.67 1.40
C GLY A 81 3.87 48.73 1.85
N TYR A 82 3.55 47.49 1.84
CA TYR A 82 4.54 46.42 1.69
C TYR A 82 4.20 45.64 0.42
N GLU A 83 4.97 45.91 -0.62
CA GLU A 83 5.07 45.04 -1.78
C GLU A 83 5.58 43.67 -1.29
N ARG A 84 4.69 42.67 -1.29
CA ARG A 84 5.12 41.27 -1.20
C ARG A 84 5.74 40.93 -2.53
N SER A 85 7.08 40.95 -2.59
CA SER A 85 7.82 40.27 -3.63
C SER A 85 7.44 38.80 -3.61
N ALA A 86 6.71 38.34 -4.62
CA ALA A 86 6.47 36.95 -4.88
C ALA A 86 7.84 36.28 -5.11
N ALA A 87 8.22 35.40 -4.19
CA ALA A 87 9.34 34.49 -4.44
C ALA A 87 8.97 33.65 -5.69
N PRO A 88 9.90 33.46 -6.64
CA PRO A 88 9.61 32.63 -7.80
C PRO A 88 9.25 31.22 -7.36
N SER A 89 8.09 30.74 -7.80
CA SER A 89 7.70 29.34 -7.69
C SER A 89 8.79 28.53 -8.39
N LYS A 90 9.53 27.70 -7.64
CA LYS A 90 10.46 26.75 -8.24
C LYS A 90 9.63 25.81 -9.10
N ALA A 91 9.97 25.74 -10.38
CA ALA A 91 9.44 24.78 -11.32
C ALA A 91 9.59 23.36 -10.74
N ALA A 92 8.62 22.50 -11.04
CA ALA A 92 8.72 21.08 -10.72
C ALA A 92 10.04 20.52 -11.27
N PRO A 93 10.74 19.63 -10.54
CA PRO A 93 11.99 19.05 -11.00
C PRO A 93 11.78 18.34 -12.33
N SER A 94 12.71 18.53 -13.28
CA SER A 94 12.69 17.84 -14.55
C SER A 94 13.06 16.35 -14.36
N PRO A 95 12.72 15.45 -15.29
CA PRO A 95 13.13 14.06 -15.23
C PRO A 95 14.64 13.85 -15.13
N ASP A 96 15.43 14.86 -15.51
CA ASP A 96 16.90 14.84 -15.48
C ASP A 96 17.48 15.37 -14.15
N ASP A 97 16.63 15.90 -13.26
CA ASP A 97 17.04 16.43 -11.95
C ASP A 97 17.21 15.34 -10.88
N PHE A 98 16.87 14.10 -11.18
CA PHE A 98 17.10 12.98 -10.29
C PHE A 98 18.50 12.40 -10.51
N PRO A 99 19.35 12.30 -9.46
CA PRO A 99 20.67 11.70 -9.59
C PRO A 99 20.55 10.22 -10.03
N THR A 100 21.29 9.86 -11.08
CA THR A 100 21.39 8.47 -11.54
C THR A 100 22.13 7.64 -10.49
N TYR A 101 21.40 6.78 -9.79
CA TYR A 101 21.97 5.82 -8.84
C TYR A 101 22.82 4.80 -9.60
N LYS A 102 24.13 4.81 -9.39
CA LYS A 102 25.04 3.74 -9.85
C LYS A 102 25.07 2.67 -8.77
N ASN A 103 24.48 1.53 -9.06
CA ASN A 103 24.53 0.37 -8.17
C ASN A 103 25.97 -0.19 -8.12
N PRO A 104 26.72 -0.05 -6.99
CA PRO A 104 28.12 -0.45 -6.93
C PRO A 104 28.35 -1.96 -7.03
N VAL A 105 27.31 -2.77 -6.99
CA VAL A 105 27.41 -4.24 -7.07
C VAL A 105 27.59 -4.77 -8.49
N HIS A 106 27.31 -3.96 -9.54
CA HIS A 106 27.43 -4.39 -10.92
C HIS A 106 28.76 -4.04 -11.61
N GLU A 107 29.62 -3.21 -11.02
CA GLU A 107 30.87 -2.79 -11.67
C GLU A 107 32.07 -3.77 -11.51
N GLN A 108 31.96 -4.78 -10.64
CA GLN A 108 33.07 -5.74 -10.45
C GLN A 108 32.99 -7.03 -11.30
N ALA A 109 31.98 -7.16 -12.15
CA ALA A 109 31.81 -8.36 -12.99
C ALA A 109 32.14 -8.16 -14.48
N GLN A 110 32.69 -7.01 -14.91
CA GLN A 110 33.00 -6.73 -16.31
C GLN A 110 34.50 -6.67 -16.61
N SER A 111 35.27 -7.64 -16.20
CA SER A 111 36.58 -7.87 -16.78
C SER A 111 36.88 -9.36 -16.84
N GLN A 112 36.36 -10.02 -17.87
CA GLN A 112 37.01 -11.05 -18.66
C GLN A 112 36.05 -11.65 -19.69
N THR A 113 36.26 -11.21 -20.95
CA THR A 113 36.16 -11.97 -22.21
C THR A 113 35.31 -13.25 -22.31
N ASN A 114 34.20 -13.24 -23.05
CA ASN A 114 34.14 -13.91 -24.35
C ASN A 114 32.75 -13.77 -24.98
N VAL A 115 32.76 -13.55 -26.30
CA VAL A 115 31.60 -13.52 -27.17
C VAL A 115 30.89 -14.88 -27.12
N GLN A 116 29.74 -14.91 -26.45
CA GLN A 116 28.69 -15.90 -26.70
C GLN A 116 27.34 -15.25 -26.42
N THR A 117 26.55 -15.19 -27.49
CA THR A 117 25.08 -15.03 -27.53
C THR A 117 24.41 -14.54 -26.27
N SER A 118 23.88 -13.31 -26.32
CA SER A 118 23.03 -12.68 -25.31
C SER A 118 21.83 -13.58 -24.99
N GLN A 119 21.98 -14.45 -24.00
CA GLN A 119 20.84 -14.89 -23.21
C GLN A 119 20.49 -13.73 -22.28
N THR A 120 19.51 -12.93 -22.68
CA THR A 120 18.82 -12.00 -21.78
C THR A 120 18.49 -12.78 -20.52
N ALA A 121 18.97 -12.30 -19.37
CA ALA A 121 18.54 -12.82 -18.08
C ALA A 121 17.01 -12.86 -18.07
N PRO A 122 16.36 -13.93 -17.61
CA PRO A 122 14.91 -14.02 -17.65
C PRO A 122 14.35 -12.81 -16.92
N ASP A 123 13.57 -11.97 -17.64
CA ASP A 123 12.93 -10.80 -17.09
C ASP A 123 12.21 -11.20 -15.80
N SER A 124 12.58 -10.54 -14.70
CA SER A 124 11.92 -10.83 -13.44
C SER A 124 10.43 -10.52 -13.55
N ALA A 125 9.58 -11.49 -13.24
CA ALA A 125 8.12 -11.38 -13.37
C ALA A 125 7.42 -11.78 -12.09
N LEU A 126 6.35 -11.04 -11.76
CA LEU A 126 5.37 -11.38 -10.74
C LEU A 126 4.12 -11.89 -11.45
N ARG A 127 3.86 -13.20 -11.35
CA ARG A 127 2.72 -13.85 -12.01
C ARG A 127 1.66 -14.27 -11.01
N ILE A 128 0.46 -13.86 -11.29
CA ILE A 128 -0.77 -14.20 -10.57
C ILE A 128 -1.54 -15.19 -11.45
N ALA A 129 -1.87 -16.36 -10.90
CA ALA A 129 -2.49 -17.43 -11.65
C ALA A 129 -3.78 -17.87 -10.95
N SER A 130 -4.90 -17.58 -11.60
CA SER A 130 -6.26 -17.97 -11.23
C SER A 130 -6.57 -17.77 -9.75
N LEU A 131 -6.34 -16.56 -9.23
CA LEU A 131 -6.58 -16.25 -7.83
C LEU A 131 -8.07 -16.18 -7.52
N TYR A 132 -8.47 -16.91 -6.48
CA TYR A 132 -9.80 -16.88 -5.89
C TYR A 132 -9.73 -16.55 -4.41
N LYS A 133 -10.69 -15.74 -3.92
CA LYS A 133 -10.85 -15.48 -2.49
C LYS A 133 -12.32 -15.43 -2.10
N ASN A 134 -12.66 -16.30 -1.14
CA ASN A 134 -13.96 -16.32 -0.50
C ASN A 134 -13.81 -15.93 0.97
N PHE A 135 -14.75 -15.11 1.47
CA PHE A 135 -14.95 -14.85 2.89
C PHE A 135 -16.30 -15.42 3.28
N GLY A 136 -16.30 -16.57 3.92
CA GLY A 136 -17.51 -17.36 4.14
C GLY A 136 -18.19 -17.70 2.80
N ARG A 137 -19.43 -17.26 2.62
CA ARG A 137 -20.21 -17.47 1.39
C ARG A 137 -19.95 -16.42 0.31
N LYS A 138 -19.32 -15.29 0.66
CA LYS A 138 -19.08 -14.17 -0.29
C LYS A 138 -17.82 -14.45 -1.10
N ARG A 139 -17.98 -14.55 -2.43
CA ARG A 139 -16.86 -14.58 -3.41
C ARG A 139 -16.42 -13.17 -3.69
N VAL A 140 -15.18 -12.82 -3.33
CA VAL A 140 -14.64 -11.46 -3.51
C VAL A 140 -13.67 -11.39 -4.68
N VAL A 141 -12.89 -12.46 -4.91
CA VAL A 141 -11.99 -12.59 -6.07
C VAL A 141 -12.31 -13.91 -6.75
N GLN A 142 -12.44 -13.88 -8.08
CA GLN A 142 -13.01 -14.96 -8.88
C GLN A 142 -12.17 -15.25 -10.13
N GLY A 143 -10.96 -15.76 -9.95
CA GLY A 143 -10.08 -16.17 -11.05
C GLY A 143 -9.34 -14.98 -11.68
N ILE A 144 -8.63 -14.20 -10.87
CA ILE A 144 -7.78 -13.12 -11.39
C ILE A 144 -6.46 -13.72 -11.86
N ASP A 145 -6.14 -13.44 -13.12
CA ASP A 145 -4.90 -13.81 -13.80
C ASP A 145 -4.24 -12.56 -14.36
N PHE A 146 -2.95 -12.39 -14.13
CA PHE A 146 -2.10 -11.43 -14.82
C PHE A 146 -0.63 -11.68 -14.52
N THR A 147 0.22 -11.08 -15.34
CA THR A 147 1.68 -11.06 -15.13
C THR A 147 2.15 -9.63 -15.24
N MET A 148 3.03 -9.20 -14.35
CA MET A 148 3.76 -7.93 -14.46
C MET A 148 5.25 -8.16 -14.45
N HIS A 149 5.99 -7.26 -15.11
CA HIS A 149 7.43 -7.33 -15.27
C HIS A 149 8.15 -6.24 -14.46
N VAL A 150 9.42 -6.43 -14.18
CA VAL A 150 10.26 -5.36 -13.62
C VAL A 150 10.31 -4.20 -14.61
N GLY A 151 10.32 -2.97 -14.11
CA GLY A 151 10.30 -1.77 -14.94
C GLY A 151 8.93 -1.44 -15.54
N GLU A 152 7.88 -2.21 -15.26
CA GLU A 152 6.51 -1.95 -15.70
C GLU A 152 5.72 -1.23 -14.61
N VAL A 153 4.93 -0.22 -14.97
CA VAL A 153 3.88 0.36 -14.12
C VAL A 153 2.52 -0.19 -14.53
N LEU A 154 1.97 -1.07 -13.70
CA LEU A 154 0.70 -1.74 -13.95
C LEU A 154 -0.41 -1.15 -13.05
N GLY A 155 -1.49 -0.66 -13.67
CA GLY A 155 -2.68 -0.18 -12.96
C GLY A 155 -3.66 -1.33 -12.67
N LEU A 156 -4.10 -1.47 -11.41
CA LEU A 156 -5.19 -2.37 -11.04
C LEU A 156 -6.41 -1.53 -10.63
N LEU A 157 -7.31 -1.33 -11.56
CA LEU A 157 -8.42 -0.38 -11.48
C LEU A 157 -9.76 -1.09 -11.30
N GLY A 158 -10.80 -0.33 -10.97
CA GLY A 158 -12.16 -0.85 -10.84
C GLY A 158 -12.95 -0.18 -9.73
N PRO A 159 -14.28 -0.37 -9.69
CA PRO A 159 -15.14 0.24 -8.67
C PRO A 159 -14.83 -0.26 -7.25
N ASN A 160 -15.42 0.43 -6.27
CA ASN A 160 -15.30 0.01 -4.87
C ASN A 160 -15.90 -1.38 -4.67
N GLY A 161 -15.21 -2.22 -3.89
CA GLY A 161 -15.64 -3.59 -3.64
C GLY A 161 -15.37 -4.57 -4.78
N SER A 162 -14.70 -4.16 -5.87
CA SER A 162 -14.38 -5.05 -7.00
C SER A 162 -13.33 -6.12 -6.68
N GLY A 163 -12.60 -6.01 -5.56
CA GLY A 163 -11.61 -6.99 -5.14
C GLY A 163 -10.15 -6.55 -5.25
N LYS A 164 -9.85 -5.27 -5.61
CA LYS A 164 -8.50 -4.72 -5.76
C LYS A 164 -7.62 -4.95 -4.53
N THR A 165 -7.99 -4.37 -3.40
CA THR A 165 -7.24 -4.50 -2.12
C THR A 165 -7.12 -5.95 -1.66
N THR A 166 -8.16 -6.78 -1.88
CA THR A 166 -8.10 -8.21 -1.56
C THR A 166 -7.06 -8.92 -2.43
N THR A 167 -6.97 -8.56 -3.72
CA THR A 167 -5.95 -9.10 -4.63
C THR A 167 -4.55 -8.67 -4.19
N PHE A 168 -4.34 -7.40 -3.84
CA PHE A 168 -3.11 -6.91 -3.25
C PHE A 168 -2.72 -7.71 -2.01
N TYR A 169 -3.63 -7.89 -1.08
CA TYR A 169 -3.37 -8.63 0.16
C TYR A 169 -3.01 -10.09 -0.07
N MET A 170 -3.53 -10.71 -1.13
CA MET A 170 -3.11 -12.06 -1.52
C MET A 170 -1.70 -12.07 -2.13
N ILE A 171 -1.34 -11.05 -2.92
CA ILE A 171 0.00 -10.92 -3.52
C ILE A 171 1.04 -10.65 -2.44
N VAL A 172 0.77 -9.74 -1.51
CA VAL A 172 1.66 -9.40 -0.39
C VAL A 172 1.77 -10.52 0.63
N GLY A 173 0.72 -11.33 0.79
CA GLY A 173 0.69 -12.47 1.70
C GLY A 173 -0.03 -12.21 3.03
N PHE A 174 -0.83 -11.13 3.14
CA PHE A 174 -1.75 -10.92 4.25
C PHE A 174 -2.90 -11.93 4.22
N TYR A 175 -3.45 -12.19 3.02
CA TYR A 175 -4.49 -13.20 2.85
C TYR A 175 -3.96 -14.40 2.07
N LYS A 176 -4.31 -15.60 2.54
CA LYS A 176 -4.17 -16.81 1.73
C LYS A 176 -5.29 -16.82 0.69
N PRO A 177 -5.01 -17.05 -0.59
CA PRO A 177 -6.06 -17.31 -1.57
C PRO A 177 -6.84 -18.59 -1.20
N THR A 178 -8.11 -18.66 -1.59
CA THR A 178 -8.92 -19.88 -1.49
C THR A 178 -8.44 -20.93 -2.49
N SER A 179 -8.07 -20.48 -3.70
CA SER A 179 -7.37 -21.27 -4.73
C SER A 179 -6.58 -20.32 -5.63
N GLY A 180 -5.74 -20.88 -6.49
CA GLY A 180 -4.82 -20.16 -7.34
C GLY A 180 -3.47 -19.92 -6.69
N GLU A 181 -2.56 -19.33 -7.44
CA GLU A 181 -1.15 -19.27 -7.08
C GLU A 181 -0.52 -17.90 -7.39
N VAL A 182 0.48 -17.54 -6.60
CA VAL A 182 1.34 -16.37 -6.83
C VAL A 182 2.76 -16.87 -7.04
N PHE A 183 3.39 -16.39 -8.10
CA PHE A 183 4.78 -16.74 -8.46
C PHE A 183 5.62 -15.45 -8.55
N LEU A 184 6.83 -15.53 -8.06
CA LEU A 184 7.89 -14.57 -8.34
C LEU A 184 8.93 -15.28 -9.20
N ASN A 185 9.06 -14.87 -10.44
CA ASN A 185 9.75 -15.63 -11.47
C ASN A 185 9.14 -17.05 -11.57
N ASN A 186 9.96 -18.09 -11.47
CA ASN A 186 9.52 -19.47 -11.45
C ASN A 186 9.24 -20.02 -10.03
N GLN A 187 9.44 -19.21 -8.99
CA GLN A 187 9.25 -19.62 -7.62
C GLN A 187 7.80 -19.38 -7.17
N ARG A 188 7.11 -20.43 -6.75
CA ARG A 188 5.81 -20.31 -6.10
C ARG A 188 5.96 -19.71 -4.71
N ILE A 189 5.32 -18.56 -4.48
CA ILE A 189 5.38 -17.84 -3.20
C ILE A 189 4.04 -17.83 -2.44
N THR A 190 3.00 -18.46 -2.96
CA THR A 190 1.63 -18.44 -2.42
C THR A 190 1.56 -18.75 -0.93
N LYS A 191 2.36 -19.73 -0.47
CA LYS A 191 2.38 -20.16 0.94
C LYS A 191 3.37 -19.40 1.82
N LEU A 192 4.19 -18.53 1.22
CA LEU A 192 5.17 -17.75 1.99
C LEU A 192 4.48 -16.62 2.75
N PRO A 193 4.84 -16.38 4.02
CA PRO A 193 4.38 -15.23 4.77
C PRO A 193 4.98 -13.94 4.22
N MET A 194 4.34 -12.81 4.50
CA MET A 194 4.69 -11.47 3.99
C MET A 194 6.19 -11.15 4.13
N TYR A 195 6.79 -11.36 5.30
CA TYR A 195 8.22 -11.03 5.52
C TYR A 195 9.17 -11.82 4.62
N LYS A 196 8.82 -13.07 4.25
CA LYS A 196 9.60 -13.85 3.29
C LYS A 196 9.45 -13.33 1.87
N ARG A 197 8.24 -12.89 1.50
CA ARG A 197 8.01 -12.23 0.19
C ARG A 197 8.73 -10.89 0.10
N ALA A 198 8.78 -10.12 1.19
CA ALA A 198 9.55 -8.89 1.26
C ALA A 198 11.05 -9.14 1.00
N ARG A 199 11.64 -10.16 1.63
CA ARG A 199 13.04 -10.56 1.39
C ARG A 199 13.31 -11.08 -0.03
N LEU A 200 12.28 -11.54 -0.73
CA LEU A 200 12.37 -11.93 -2.14
C LEU A 200 12.23 -10.75 -3.10
N GLY A 201 11.92 -9.55 -2.57
CA GLY A 201 11.83 -8.32 -3.35
C GLY A 201 10.41 -7.84 -3.65
N ILE A 202 9.39 -8.18 -2.83
CA ILE A 202 8.04 -7.64 -2.94
C ILE A 202 7.80 -6.67 -1.79
N SER A 203 7.71 -5.37 -2.07
CA SER A 203 7.37 -4.34 -1.09
C SER A 203 5.93 -3.88 -1.25
N TYR A 204 5.34 -3.41 -0.15
CA TYR A 204 3.94 -2.95 -0.12
C TYR A 204 3.82 -1.66 0.67
N LEU A 205 3.13 -0.71 0.07
CA LEU A 205 2.79 0.56 0.68
C LEU A 205 1.26 0.69 0.79
N PRO A 206 0.71 0.64 2.01
CA PRO A 206 -0.73 0.71 2.24
C PRO A 206 -1.29 2.11 1.95
N GLN A 207 -2.62 2.18 1.83
CA GLN A 207 -3.38 3.43 1.72
C GLN A 207 -3.23 4.27 2.99
N GLU A 208 -3.35 3.63 4.16
CA GLU A 208 -3.20 4.33 5.44
C GLU A 208 -1.73 4.66 5.73
N PRO A 209 -1.47 5.80 6.42
CA PRO A 209 -0.13 6.18 6.82
C PRO A 209 0.59 5.08 7.60
N SER A 210 1.75 4.67 7.10
CA SER A 210 2.52 3.55 7.65
C SER A 210 3.79 3.98 8.39
N VAL A 211 4.13 5.28 8.40
CA VAL A 211 5.31 5.79 9.11
C VAL A 211 5.26 5.53 10.61
N PHE A 212 6.40 5.25 11.20
CA PHE A 212 6.56 5.25 12.65
C PHE A 212 6.52 6.68 13.18
N ARG A 213 5.36 7.09 13.66
CA ARG A 213 5.02 8.50 13.93
C ARG A 213 5.99 9.23 14.86
N LYS A 214 6.54 8.54 15.88
CA LYS A 214 7.49 9.10 16.86
C LYS A 214 8.94 9.10 16.41
N LEU A 215 9.26 8.37 15.33
CA LEU A 215 10.60 8.36 14.74
C LEU A 215 10.76 9.53 13.77
N THR A 216 11.98 9.98 13.59
CA THR A 216 12.35 10.94 12.54
C THR A 216 12.27 10.28 11.16
N VAL A 217 12.36 11.08 10.10
CA VAL A 217 12.40 10.59 8.72
C VAL A 217 13.56 9.63 8.53
N GLU A 218 14.78 10.00 8.94
CA GLU A 218 15.94 9.11 8.80
C GLU A 218 15.82 7.83 9.64
N GLU A 219 15.26 7.91 10.85
CA GLU A 219 15.03 6.73 11.69
C GLU A 219 13.97 5.80 11.10
N ASN A 220 12.97 6.34 10.42
CA ASN A 220 12.00 5.52 9.68
C ASN A 220 12.67 4.68 8.60
N ILE A 221 13.58 5.25 7.82
CA ILE A 221 14.32 4.53 6.78
C ILE A 221 15.34 3.59 7.43
N TRP A 222 16.07 4.07 8.42
CA TRP A 222 17.08 3.30 9.14
C TRP A 222 16.52 2.04 9.76
N SER A 223 15.31 2.08 10.33
CA SER A 223 14.65 0.92 10.96
C SER A 223 14.52 -0.28 10.02
N ILE A 224 14.38 -0.03 8.71
CA ILE A 224 14.35 -1.10 7.70
C ILE A 224 15.76 -1.52 7.32
N LEU A 225 16.70 -0.58 7.16
CA LEU A 225 18.10 -0.89 6.88
C LEU A 225 18.75 -1.75 7.96
N GLU A 226 18.35 -1.57 9.22
CA GLU A 226 18.84 -2.43 10.32
C GLU A 226 18.52 -3.91 10.09
N THR A 227 17.41 -4.23 9.45
CA THR A 227 17.00 -5.62 9.14
C THR A 227 17.81 -6.27 8.01
N ARG A 228 18.61 -5.49 7.26
CA ARG A 228 19.49 -5.96 6.18
C ARG A 228 20.78 -6.53 6.76
N HIS A 229 20.77 -7.83 7.03
CA HIS A 229 21.97 -8.52 7.57
C HIS A 229 23.05 -8.79 6.51
N ASP A 230 22.71 -8.59 5.25
CA ASP A 230 23.60 -8.70 4.09
C ASP A 230 24.46 -7.45 3.87
N LEU A 231 24.15 -6.32 4.54
CA LEU A 231 24.87 -5.06 4.41
C LEU A 231 25.71 -4.75 5.66
N SER A 232 26.91 -4.25 5.46
CA SER A 232 27.73 -3.66 6.51
C SER A 232 27.14 -2.34 7.00
N LYS A 233 27.54 -1.89 8.19
CA LYS A 233 27.08 -0.61 8.75
C LYS A 233 27.41 0.59 7.84
N ALA A 234 28.55 0.55 7.14
CA ALA A 234 28.95 1.60 6.20
C ALA A 234 28.03 1.63 4.98
N GLN A 235 27.71 0.47 4.39
CA GLN A 235 26.79 0.34 3.27
C GLN A 235 25.36 0.79 3.64
N LYS A 236 24.86 0.42 4.82
CA LYS A 236 23.55 0.91 5.31
C LYS A 236 23.49 2.42 5.43
N LYS A 237 24.60 3.06 5.91
CA LYS A 237 24.67 4.52 5.98
C LYS A 237 24.70 5.15 4.59
N ALA A 238 25.48 4.61 3.66
CA ALA A 238 25.50 5.09 2.29
C ALA A 238 24.10 5.00 1.65
N GLN A 239 23.43 3.85 1.76
CA GLN A 239 22.09 3.66 1.25
C GLN A 239 21.05 4.60 1.90
N LEU A 240 21.22 4.93 3.20
CA LEU A 240 20.38 5.94 3.86
C LEU A 240 20.55 7.31 3.23
N GLU A 241 21.80 7.75 3.01
CA GLU A 241 22.09 9.06 2.40
C GLU A 241 21.56 9.09 0.96
N ASP A 242 21.78 8.04 0.17
CA ASP A 242 21.26 7.92 -1.20
C ASP A 242 19.73 8.06 -1.26
N LEU A 243 19.01 7.37 -0.36
CA LEU A 243 17.54 7.46 -0.28
C LEU A 243 17.07 8.86 0.17
N ILE A 244 17.76 9.49 1.10
CA ILE A 244 17.44 10.85 1.56
C ILE A 244 17.61 11.86 0.42
N GLU A 245 18.67 11.73 -0.37
CA GLU A 245 18.95 12.60 -1.51
C GLU A 245 17.96 12.34 -2.65
N GLU A 246 17.79 11.07 -3.07
CA GLU A 246 16.89 10.65 -4.15
C GLU A 246 15.47 11.17 -3.93
N PHE A 247 14.94 11.07 -2.72
CA PHE A 247 13.58 11.50 -2.40
C PHE A 247 13.47 12.96 -1.95
N GLN A 248 14.58 13.71 -1.99
CA GLN A 248 14.66 15.14 -1.62
C GLN A 248 14.09 15.43 -0.21
N ILE A 249 14.27 14.49 0.73
CA ILE A 249 13.79 14.58 2.11
C ILE A 249 14.87 15.05 3.10
N GLY A 250 16.01 15.53 2.61
CA GLY A 250 17.13 15.97 3.44
C GLY A 250 16.77 17.10 4.41
N ARG A 251 15.90 18.07 3.98
CA ARG A 251 15.48 19.18 4.83
C ARG A 251 14.65 18.75 6.04
N ILE A 252 13.92 17.64 5.91
CA ILE A 252 13.02 17.12 6.93
C ILE A 252 13.60 15.90 7.65
N ARG A 253 14.84 15.47 7.35
CA ARG A 253 15.42 14.20 7.83
C ARG A 253 15.36 14.02 9.35
N LYS A 254 15.48 15.11 10.11
CA LYS A 254 15.43 15.11 11.59
C LYS A 254 14.03 15.42 12.15
N GLN A 255 13.04 15.70 11.31
CA GLN A 255 11.67 15.92 11.76
C GLN A 255 11.00 14.61 12.12
N GLN A 256 10.18 14.63 13.17
CA GLN A 256 9.37 13.48 13.54
C GLN A 256 8.23 13.28 12.55
N ALA A 257 7.96 12.02 12.19
CA ALA A 257 7.05 11.69 11.10
C ALA A 257 5.60 12.16 11.31
N TYR A 258 5.17 12.43 12.54
CA TYR A 258 3.84 13.00 12.81
C TYR A 258 3.70 14.48 12.40
N THR A 259 4.80 15.19 12.17
CA THR A 259 4.79 16.61 11.79
C THR A 259 4.80 16.81 10.26
N LEU A 260 4.96 15.74 9.49
CA LEU A 260 5.09 15.79 8.05
C LEU A 260 3.76 16.12 7.36
N SER A 261 3.84 16.93 6.30
CA SER A 261 2.74 17.08 5.33
C SER A 261 2.42 15.74 4.64
N GLY A 262 1.28 15.67 3.96
CA GLY A 262 0.86 14.47 3.24
C GLY A 262 1.91 13.99 2.22
N GLY A 263 2.41 14.91 1.40
CA GLY A 263 3.43 14.62 0.38
C GLY A 263 4.78 14.22 0.97
N GLU A 264 5.28 14.94 1.99
CA GLU A 264 6.52 14.61 2.68
C GLU A 264 6.45 13.23 3.34
N ARG A 265 5.32 12.93 3.98
CA ARG A 265 5.05 11.62 4.56
C ARG A 265 5.08 10.53 3.49
N ARG A 266 4.40 10.73 2.36
CA ARG A 266 4.36 9.75 1.27
C ARG A 266 5.72 9.49 0.67
N ARG A 267 6.53 10.56 0.43
CA ARG A 267 7.92 10.40 -0.01
C ARG A 267 8.76 9.60 0.99
N THR A 268 8.62 9.86 2.29
CA THR A 268 9.30 9.11 3.36
C THR A 268 8.89 7.64 3.37
N GLU A 269 7.61 7.33 3.18
CA GLU A 269 7.09 5.97 3.12
C GLU A 269 7.63 5.19 1.92
N ILE A 270 7.67 5.83 0.74
CA ILE A 270 8.24 5.23 -0.46
C ILE A 270 9.75 5.00 -0.26
N ALA A 271 10.51 6.01 0.20
CA ALA A 271 11.93 5.87 0.48
C ALA A 271 12.21 4.72 1.46
N ARG A 272 11.42 4.62 2.53
CA ARG A 272 11.50 3.50 3.48
C ARG A 272 11.22 2.15 2.84
N SER A 273 10.24 2.09 1.93
CA SER A 273 9.88 0.85 1.23
C SER A 273 10.98 0.36 0.27
N LEU A 274 11.84 1.26 -0.19
CA LEU A 274 12.98 0.96 -1.06
C LEU A 274 14.24 0.52 -0.30
N ALA A 275 14.29 0.70 1.01
CA ALA A 275 15.43 0.28 1.82
C ALA A 275 15.73 -1.23 1.78
N ILE A 276 14.74 -2.05 1.38
CA ILE A 276 14.92 -3.49 1.12
C ILE A 276 15.31 -3.81 -0.32
N GLU A 277 15.47 -2.81 -1.20
CA GLU A 277 15.74 -2.96 -2.64
C GLU A 277 14.74 -3.90 -3.34
N PRO A 278 13.46 -3.54 -3.37
CA PRO A 278 12.44 -4.39 -3.94
C PRO A 278 12.56 -4.47 -5.47
N LYS A 279 12.18 -5.63 -6.03
CA LYS A 279 11.94 -5.82 -7.47
C LYS A 279 10.55 -5.36 -7.88
N PHE A 280 9.59 -5.48 -6.95
CA PHE A 280 8.20 -5.09 -7.14
C PHE A 280 7.71 -4.28 -5.95
N LEU A 281 7.12 -3.12 -6.24
CA LEU A 281 6.50 -2.22 -5.26
C LEU A 281 4.99 -2.16 -5.53
N LEU A 282 4.19 -2.52 -4.54
CA LEU A 282 2.74 -2.47 -4.59
C LEU A 282 2.26 -1.22 -3.84
N LEU A 283 1.60 -0.30 -4.53
CA LEU A 283 1.09 0.97 -4.01
C LEU A 283 -0.44 0.94 -3.95
N ASP A 284 -1.00 0.91 -2.75
CA ASP A 284 -2.45 0.96 -2.55
C ASP A 284 -2.87 2.42 -2.33
N GLU A 285 -3.61 2.98 -3.29
CA GLU A 285 -4.11 4.36 -3.31
C GLU A 285 -3.03 5.41 -2.95
N PRO A 286 -1.92 5.50 -3.70
CA PRO A 286 -0.80 6.37 -3.35
C PRO A 286 -1.12 7.87 -3.41
N PHE A 287 -2.18 8.28 -4.11
CA PHE A 287 -2.59 9.67 -4.27
C PHE A 287 -3.67 10.11 -3.26
N ALA A 288 -4.18 9.18 -2.44
CA ALA A 288 -5.24 9.49 -1.49
C ALA A 288 -4.78 10.45 -0.40
N GLY A 289 -5.55 11.53 -0.20
CA GLY A 289 -5.34 12.48 0.89
C GLY A 289 -4.08 13.34 0.80
N ILE A 290 -3.54 13.52 -0.41
CA ILE A 290 -2.44 14.45 -0.69
C ILE A 290 -2.89 15.55 -1.66
N ASP A 291 -2.20 16.68 -1.63
CA ASP A 291 -2.51 17.82 -2.49
C ASP A 291 -2.07 17.57 -3.95
N PRO A 292 -2.66 18.29 -4.95
CA PRO A 292 -2.36 18.06 -6.36
C PRO A 292 -0.89 18.27 -6.76
N ILE A 293 -0.17 19.16 -6.07
CA ILE A 293 1.26 19.37 -6.34
C ILE A 293 2.05 18.14 -5.92
N ALA A 294 1.76 17.63 -4.72
CA ALA A 294 2.40 16.41 -4.21
C ALA A 294 2.01 15.16 -5.03
N VAL A 295 0.80 15.12 -5.63
CA VAL A 295 0.43 14.05 -6.58
C VAL A 295 1.38 14.05 -7.78
N ALA A 296 1.68 15.20 -8.36
CA ALA A 296 2.63 15.32 -9.49
C ALA A 296 4.01 14.77 -9.11
N ASP A 297 4.52 15.15 -7.93
CA ASP A 297 5.80 14.65 -7.40
C ASP A 297 5.81 13.11 -7.24
N ILE A 298 4.73 12.53 -6.71
CA ILE A 298 4.63 11.08 -6.53
C ILE A 298 4.56 10.36 -7.89
N LYS A 299 3.88 10.94 -8.88
CA LYS A 299 3.89 10.41 -10.26
C LYS A 299 5.30 10.35 -10.84
N GLU A 300 6.09 11.40 -10.68
CA GLU A 300 7.48 11.43 -11.16
C GLU A 300 8.33 10.38 -10.43
N ILE A 301 8.15 10.24 -9.11
CA ILE A 301 8.82 9.19 -8.35
C ILE A 301 8.47 7.81 -8.92
N ILE A 302 7.20 7.51 -9.18
CA ILE A 302 6.77 6.21 -9.72
C ILE A 302 7.41 5.95 -11.09
N ARG A 303 7.42 6.96 -11.99
CA ARG A 303 8.10 6.85 -13.30
C ARG A 303 9.61 6.63 -13.15
N HIS A 304 10.23 7.30 -12.19
CA HIS A 304 11.65 7.11 -11.89
C HIS A 304 11.94 5.67 -11.41
N LEU A 305 11.12 5.13 -10.51
CA LEU A 305 11.25 3.76 -10.01
C LEU A 305 11.12 2.72 -11.12
N SER A 306 10.16 2.91 -12.03
CA SER A 306 9.99 2.05 -13.21
C SER A 306 11.26 2.08 -14.10
N LYS A 307 11.81 3.26 -14.40
CA LYS A 307 13.07 3.40 -15.16
C LYS A 307 14.27 2.71 -14.49
N ARG A 308 14.26 2.59 -13.16
CA ARG A 308 15.26 1.82 -12.38
C ARG A 308 15.05 0.31 -12.44
N GLY A 309 14.05 -0.17 -13.16
CA GLY A 309 13.73 -1.59 -13.25
C GLY A 309 12.89 -2.13 -12.10
N ILE A 310 12.21 -1.28 -11.32
CA ILE A 310 11.26 -1.70 -10.29
C ILE A 310 9.89 -1.81 -10.93
N GLY A 311 9.25 -2.99 -10.89
CA GLY A 311 7.86 -3.14 -11.29
C GLY A 311 6.94 -2.50 -10.25
N VAL A 312 6.02 -1.63 -10.68
CA VAL A 312 5.10 -0.93 -9.78
C VAL A 312 3.66 -1.34 -10.07
N LEU A 313 3.00 -1.98 -9.10
CA LEU A 313 1.57 -2.25 -9.16
C LEU A 313 0.83 -1.19 -8.36
N ILE A 314 -0.11 -0.48 -9.00
CA ILE A 314 -0.80 0.66 -8.39
C ILE A 314 -2.31 0.47 -8.44
N THR A 315 -2.99 0.78 -7.33
CA THR A 315 -4.44 1.02 -7.32
C THR A 315 -4.69 2.46 -6.94
N ASP A 316 -5.71 3.09 -7.52
CA ASP A 316 -6.20 4.39 -7.06
C ASP A 316 -7.64 4.60 -7.49
N HIS A 317 -8.32 5.54 -6.83
CA HIS A 317 -9.65 6.00 -7.22
C HIS A 317 -9.58 7.04 -8.34
N ASN A 318 -8.47 7.78 -8.43
CA ASN A 318 -8.24 8.73 -9.49
C ASN A 318 -7.74 8.02 -10.75
N VAL A 319 -8.68 7.68 -11.61
CA VAL A 319 -8.41 6.94 -12.85
C VAL A 319 -7.49 7.74 -13.78
N ARG A 320 -7.69 9.06 -13.90
CA ARG A 320 -6.89 9.92 -14.79
C ARG A 320 -5.42 9.91 -14.37
N ASP A 321 -5.17 10.19 -13.10
CA ASP A 321 -3.80 10.22 -12.56
C ASP A 321 -3.11 8.87 -12.69
N THR A 322 -3.86 7.77 -12.49
CA THR A 322 -3.32 6.42 -12.63
C THR A 322 -3.01 6.07 -14.08
N LEU A 323 -3.96 6.27 -15.01
CA LEU A 323 -3.75 5.97 -16.43
C LEU A 323 -2.68 6.86 -17.10
N GLU A 324 -2.39 8.03 -16.52
CA GLU A 324 -1.30 8.88 -17.02
C GLU A 324 0.10 8.28 -16.82
N ILE A 325 0.28 7.48 -15.78
CA ILE A 325 1.59 6.93 -15.40
C ILE A 325 1.73 5.44 -15.63
N THR A 326 0.65 4.73 -15.99
CA THR A 326 0.68 3.29 -16.21
C THR A 326 1.02 2.96 -17.66
N ASP A 327 1.86 1.93 -17.85
CA ASP A 327 2.13 1.35 -19.17
C ASP A 327 0.94 0.50 -19.62
N ARG A 328 0.31 -0.18 -18.68
CA ARG A 328 -0.83 -1.07 -18.88
C ARG A 328 -1.75 -1.01 -17.67
N ALA A 329 -3.04 -1.24 -17.88
CA ALA A 329 -4.01 -1.31 -16.80
C ALA A 329 -4.93 -2.52 -16.93
N ILE A 330 -5.40 -2.99 -15.77
CA ILE A 330 -6.37 -4.07 -15.61
C ILE A 330 -7.58 -3.50 -14.87
N ILE A 331 -8.77 -3.62 -15.45
CA ILE A 331 -10.01 -3.25 -14.78
C ILE A 331 -10.66 -4.50 -14.20
N ILE A 332 -10.87 -4.48 -12.88
CA ILE A 332 -11.57 -5.53 -12.15
C ILE A 332 -12.99 -5.07 -11.83
N SER A 333 -13.96 -5.94 -12.07
CA SER A 333 -15.34 -5.79 -11.60
C SER A 333 -15.85 -7.13 -11.07
N ASN A 334 -16.57 -7.10 -9.95
CA ASN A 334 -17.12 -8.30 -9.29
C ASN A 334 -16.10 -9.43 -9.10
N GLY A 335 -14.86 -9.07 -8.80
CA GLY A 335 -13.77 -10.02 -8.56
C GLY A 335 -13.16 -10.66 -9.80
N GLN A 336 -13.48 -10.21 -10.98
CA GLN A 336 -12.99 -10.73 -12.27
C GLN A 336 -12.31 -9.64 -13.09
N VAL A 337 -11.32 -10.00 -13.89
CA VAL A 337 -10.75 -9.12 -14.91
C VAL A 337 -11.76 -8.92 -16.02
N VAL A 338 -12.06 -7.66 -16.31
CA VAL A 338 -13.05 -7.26 -17.32
C VAL A 338 -12.39 -6.76 -18.59
N VAL A 339 -11.35 -5.94 -18.42
CA VAL A 339 -10.57 -5.34 -19.50
C VAL A 339 -9.12 -5.29 -19.06
N GLU A 340 -8.21 -5.54 -19.97
CA GLU A 340 -6.77 -5.41 -19.80
C GLU A 340 -6.18 -4.85 -21.09
N GLY A 341 -5.26 -3.90 -20.99
CA GLY A 341 -4.60 -3.30 -22.14
C GLY A 341 -3.81 -2.05 -21.79
N GLN A 342 -3.22 -1.42 -22.80
CA GLN A 342 -2.61 -0.12 -22.67
C GLN A 342 -3.67 0.96 -22.43
N LYS A 343 -3.24 2.17 -22.05
CA LYS A 343 -4.13 3.30 -21.79
C LYS A 343 -5.18 3.50 -22.88
N ASP A 344 -4.76 3.49 -24.16
CA ASP A 344 -5.67 3.72 -25.29
C ASP A 344 -6.71 2.62 -25.44
N ASP A 345 -6.35 1.36 -25.17
CA ASP A 345 -7.26 0.22 -25.21
C ASP A 345 -8.33 0.35 -24.11
N ILE A 346 -7.92 0.76 -22.91
CA ILE A 346 -8.82 1.01 -21.78
C ILE A 346 -9.79 2.14 -22.12
N LEU A 347 -9.31 3.25 -22.69
CA LEU A 347 -10.14 4.43 -23.02
C LEU A 347 -11.15 4.14 -24.13
N LYS A 348 -10.79 3.29 -25.11
CA LYS A 348 -11.66 2.89 -26.22
C LYS A 348 -12.64 1.77 -25.85
N SER A 349 -12.43 1.09 -24.74
CA SER A 349 -13.27 -0.03 -24.32
C SER A 349 -14.65 0.43 -23.86
N GLU A 350 -15.71 0.09 -24.59
CA GLU A 350 -17.09 0.33 -24.18
C GLU A 350 -17.40 -0.29 -22.82
N LYS A 351 -16.87 -1.49 -22.57
CA LYS A 351 -17.06 -2.21 -21.31
C LYS A 351 -16.37 -1.50 -20.13
N ALA A 352 -15.20 -0.89 -20.35
CA ALA A 352 -14.53 -0.07 -19.35
C ALA A 352 -15.35 1.19 -19.03
N ARG A 353 -15.89 1.85 -20.05
CA ARG A 353 -16.76 3.03 -19.90
C ARG A 353 -18.06 2.70 -19.17
N GLU A 354 -18.71 1.60 -19.52
CA GLU A 354 -19.97 1.18 -18.89
C GLU A 354 -19.79 0.85 -17.39
N ILE A 355 -18.72 0.12 -17.03
CA ILE A 355 -18.55 -0.44 -15.69
C ILE A 355 -17.86 0.52 -14.73
N TYR A 356 -16.94 1.37 -15.22
CA TYR A 356 -16.03 2.08 -14.33
C TYR A 356 -15.76 3.54 -14.73
N LEU A 357 -15.44 3.81 -16.00
CA LEU A 357 -15.00 5.14 -16.40
C LEU A 357 -16.15 6.15 -16.49
N GLY A 358 -17.36 5.69 -16.92
CA GLY A 358 -18.46 6.55 -17.32
C GLY A 358 -18.43 6.89 -18.81
N LYS A 359 -19.60 7.25 -19.36
CA LYS A 359 -19.73 7.50 -20.81
C LYS A 359 -18.97 8.74 -21.28
N ASP A 360 -18.91 9.77 -20.43
CA ASP A 360 -18.32 11.08 -20.74
C ASP A 360 -16.88 11.22 -20.22
N PHE A 361 -16.20 10.10 -19.95
CA PHE A 361 -14.82 10.12 -19.45
C PHE A 361 -13.86 10.47 -20.58
N ASP A 362 -13.15 11.61 -20.43
CA ASP A 362 -12.06 12.08 -21.29
C ASP A 362 -10.80 12.36 -20.45
N MET A 363 -9.60 12.24 -21.08
CA MET A 363 -8.29 12.46 -20.44
C MET A 363 -7.68 13.78 -20.86
#